data_ba3465efe6ebbd688752cabf244d40b5
#
_entry.id   ba3465efe6ebbd688752cabf244d40b5
#
_cell.length_a   1.000
_cell.length_b   1.000
_cell.length_c   1.000
_cell.angle_alpha   90.00
_cell.angle_beta   90.00
_cell.angle_gamma   90.00
#
_symmetry.space_group_name_H-M   'P 1'
#
loop_
_entity.id
_entity.type
_entity.pdbx_description
1 polymer ?
#
loop_
_entity_poly.entity_id
_entity_poly.type
_entity_poly.pdbx_seq_one_letter_code
_entity_poly.pdbx_strand_id
1 'polypeptide(L)' 'MKWVDTREIAIALSEKHPDVDPKALNFVDLRNWVLALEGFDDDPNRSGEKILEAIQAAWIEEAD' A
#
# COMPACT_ATOMS: atom_id res chain seq x y z
N MET A 1 -7.15 8.07 5.28
CA MET A 1 -7.12 6.59 5.28
C MET A 1 -6.09 6.09 6.27
N LYS A 2 -6.36 4.97 6.88
CA LYS A 2 -5.53 4.37 7.93
C LYS A 2 -4.91 3.08 7.40
N TRP A 3 -3.92 2.53 8.12
CA TRP A 3 -3.26 1.29 7.72
C TRP A 3 -4.23 0.13 7.47
N VAL A 4 -5.32 0.07 8.24
CA VAL A 4 -6.32 -1.01 8.11
C VAL A 4 -7.19 -0.86 6.86
N ASP A 5 -7.18 0.27 6.21
CA ASP A 5 -7.94 0.52 4.99
C ASP A 5 -7.18 -0.03 3.77
N THR A 6 -6.85 -1.30 3.81
CA THR A 6 -5.95 -1.92 2.84
C THR A 6 -6.44 -1.82 1.41
N ARG A 7 -7.75 -1.98 1.19
CA ARG A 7 -8.30 -1.89 -0.16
C ARG A 7 -8.22 -0.46 -0.70
N GLU A 8 -8.58 0.52 0.11
CA GLU A 8 -8.51 1.93 -0.28
C GLU A 8 -7.08 2.34 -0.59
N ILE A 9 -6.14 1.90 0.25
CA ILE A 9 -4.72 2.14 0.03
C ILE A 9 -4.27 1.50 -1.28
N ALA A 10 -4.68 0.26 -1.53
CA ALA A 10 -4.30 -0.47 -2.75
C ALA A 10 -4.81 0.21 -4.01
N ILE A 11 -6.04 0.72 -3.98
CA ILE A 11 -6.61 1.46 -5.11
C ILE A 11 -5.79 2.72 -5.38
N ALA A 12 -5.47 3.46 -4.32
CA ALA A 12 -4.68 4.69 -4.45
C ALA A 12 -3.27 4.39 -4.98
N LEU A 13 -2.65 3.30 -4.51
CA LEU A 13 -1.33 2.90 -4.98
C LEU A 13 -1.35 2.49 -6.45
N SER A 14 -2.36 1.75 -6.87
CA SER A 14 -2.46 1.30 -8.26
C SER A 14 -2.65 2.48 -9.21
N GLU A 15 -3.34 3.50 -8.78
CA GLU A 15 -3.53 4.72 -9.58
C GLU A 15 -2.27 5.57 -9.64
N LYS A 16 -1.55 5.68 -8.54
CA LYS A 16 -0.37 6.52 -8.44
C LYS A 16 0.87 5.87 -9.02
N HIS A 17 0.96 4.55 -8.96
CA HIS A 17 2.13 3.78 -9.39
C HIS A 17 1.72 2.71 -10.41
N PRO A 18 1.19 3.12 -11.59
CA PRO A 18 0.69 2.13 -12.57
C PRO A 18 1.79 1.25 -13.17
N ASP A 19 3.05 1.69 -13.10
CA ASP A 19 4.18 0.94 -13.65
C ASP A 19 4.82 -0.01 -12.66
N VAL A 20 4.36 -0.03 -11.43
CA VAL A 20 4.92 -0.90 -10.39
C VAL A 20 4.22 -2.24 -10.40
N ASP A 21 5.01 -3.33 -10.43
CA ASP A 21 4.46 -4.67 -10.29
C ASP A 21 4.33 -4.98 -8.79
N PRO A 22 3.11 -5.08 -8.26
CA PRO A 22 2.93 -5.33 -6.83
C PRO A 22 3.44 -6.69 -6.37
N LYS A 23 3.67 -7.61 -7.30
CA LYS A 23 4.23 -8.93 -6.98
C LYS A 23 5.74 -8.89 -6.77
N ALA A 24 6.41 -7.84 -7.22
CA ALA A 24 7.87 -7.74 -7.23
C ALA A 24 8.41 -6.56 -6.41
N LEU A 25 7.61 -5.97 -5.55
CA LEU A 25 8.05 -4.84 -4.73
C LEU A 25 8.69 -5.32 -3.42
N ASN A 26 9.40 -4.42 -2.73
CA ASN A 26 9.85 -4.66 -1.37
C ASN A 26 9.03 -3.80 -0.39
N PHE A 27 9.01 -4.21 0.89
CA PHE A 27 8.15 -3.57 1.88
C PHE A 27 8.66 -2.21 2.33
N VAL A 28 9.95 -1.94 2.19
CA VAL A 28 10.49 -0.59 2.50
C VAL A 28 9.89 0.43 1.54
N ASP A 29 9.93 0.12 0.26
CA ASP A 29 9.34 0.98 -0.76
C ASP A 29 7.82 1.09 -0.60
N LEU A 30 7.16 -0.04 -0.35
CA LEU A 30 5.71 -0.06 -0.15
C LEU A 30 5.30 0.86 0.99
N ARG A 31 5.97 0.74 2.13
CA ARG A 31 5.71 1.58 3.29
C ARG A 31 5.87 3.06 2.95
N ASN A 32 6.95 3.40 2.28
CA ASN A 32 7.21 4.79 1.90
C ASN A 32 6.16 5.33 0.94
N TRP A 33 5.71 4.52 0.00
CA TRP A 33 4.66 4.93 -0.94
C TRP A 33 3.33 5.16 -0.22
N VAL A 34 2.98 4.31 0.75
CA VAL A 34 1.76 4.49 1.53
C VAL A 34 1.82 5.78 2.33
N LEU A 35 2.95 6.02 3.00
CA LEU A 35 3.12 7.24 3.81
C LEU A 35 3.04 8.52 2.95
N ALA A 36 3.40 8.42 1.69
CA ALA A 36 3.35 9.55 0.77
C ALA A 36 1.98 9.75 0.10
N LEU A 37 1.03 8.85 0.32
CA LEU A 37 -0.30 8.99 -0.27
C LEU A 37 -1.03 10.18 0.32
N GLU A 38 -1.66 10.96 -0.56
CA GLU A 38 -2.52 12.04 -0.13
C GLU A 38 -3.72 11.47 0.62
N GLY A 39 -4.01 12.02 1.78
CA GLY A 39 -5.10 11.53 2.62
C GLY A 39 -4.73 10.39 3.56
N PHE A 40 -3.50 9.87 3.49
CA PHE A 40 -3.05 8.90 4.48
C PHE A 40 -2.80 9.61 5.81
N ASP A 41 -3.40 9.09 6.86
CA ASP A 41 -3.45 9.75 8.16
C ASP A 41 -3.39 8.73 9.28
N ASP A 42 -2.23 8.11 9.47
CA ASP A 42 -2.03 7.15 10.54
C ASP A 42 -0.57 7.20 11.01
N ASP A 43 -0.30 6.55 12.13
CA ASP A 43 1.02 6.49 12.73
C ASP A 43 1.95 5.64 11.84
N PRO A 44 3.07 6.21 11.36
CA PRO A 44 3.99 5.45 10.51
C PRO A 44 4.60 4.22 11.20
N ASN A 45 4.58 4.19 12.53
CA ASN A 45 5.14 3.07 13.29
C ASN A 45 4.14 1.92 13.50
N ARG A 46 2.93 2.05 12.98
CA ARG A 46 1.93 0.99 13.07
C ARG A 46 1.89 0.06 11.87
N SER A 47 2.80 0.23 10.93
CA SER A 47 2.88 -0.63 9.77
C SER A 47 3.62 -1.91 10.10
N GLY A 48 2.91 -2.92 10.56
CA GLY A 48 3.48 -4.24 10.74
C GLY A 48 3.59 -4.99 9.42
N GLU A 49 4.37 -6.06 9.42
CA GLU A 49 4.58 -6.87 8.24
C GLU A 49 3.26 -7.43 7.69
N LYS A 50 2.37 -7.86 8.58
CA LYS A 50 1.06 -8.40 8.16
C LYS A 50 0.20 -7.37 7.45
N ILE A 51 0.25 -6.12 7.89
CA ILE A 51 -0.50 -5.05 7.24
C ILE A 51 0.08 -4.77 5.86
N LEU A 52 1.39 -4.73 5.73
CA LEU A 52 2.04 -4.53 4.44
C LEU A 52 1.74 -5.68 3.48
N GLU A 53 1.73 -6.92 3.98
CA GLU A 53 1.32 -8.08 3.18
C GLU A 53 -0.13 -7.96 2.71
N ALA A 54 -1.02 -7.49 3.56
CA ALA A 54 -2.43 -7.32 3.21
C ALA A 54 -2.60 -6.23 2.15
N ILE A 55 -1.85 -5.14 2.25
CA ILE A 55 -1.87 -4.08 1.25
C ILE A 55 -1.33 -4.59 -0.08
N GLN A 56 -0.23 -5.34 -0.05
CA GLN A 56 0.32 -5.94 -1.25
C GLN A 56 -0.69 -6.87 -1.92
N ALA A 57 -1.33 -7.74 -1.16
CA ALA A 57 -2.34 -8.67 -1.69
C ALA A 57 -3.51 -7.92 -2.33
N ALA A 58 -3.99 -6.89 -1.67
CA ALA A 58 -5.07 -6.07 -2.21
C ALA A 58 -4.64 -5.35 -3.50
N TRP A 59 -3.40 -4.86 -3.54
CA TRP A 59 -2.87 -4.20 -4.74
C TRP A 59 -2.76 -5.19 -5.90
N ILE A 60 -2.31 -6.41 -5.63
CA ILE A 60 -2.25 -7.46 -6.66
C ILE A 60 -3.64 -7.69 -7.25
N GLU A 61 -4.66 -7.77 -6.41
CA GLU A 61 -6.04 -7.92 -6.87
C GLU A 61 -6.50 -6.74 -7.73
N GLU A 62 -6.15 -5.52 -7.33
CA GLU A 62 -6.52 -4.33 -8.11
C GLU A 62 -5.80 -4.27 -9.46
N ALA A 63 -4.60 -4.84 -9.55
CA ALA A 63 -3.80 -4.83 -10.78
C ALA A 63 -4.22 -5.90 -11.77
N ASP A 64 -4.97 -6.89 -11.33
CA ASP A 64 -5.49 -7.96 -12.20
C ASP A 64 -6.78 -7.52 -12.97
#